data_b71fd865920cc63505b38190bca4aee4
#
_entry.id   b71fd865920cc63505b38190bca4aee4
#
_cell.length_a   1.000
_cell.length_b   1.000
_cell.length_c   1.000
_cell.angle_alpha   90.00
_cell.angle_beta   90.00
_cell.angle_gamma   90.00
#
_symmetry.space_group_name_H-M   'P 1'
#
loop_
_entity.id
_entity.type
_entity.pdbx_description
1 polymer ?
#
loop_
_entity_poly.entity_id
_entity_poly.type
_entity_poly.pdbx_seq_one_letter_code
_entity_poly.pdbx_strand_id
1 'polypeptide(L)'
;MRSKYIIYSLISLLFLTSAAHAQSDTGNMLITAVMEYNEGKYEDAAATLKSIIDQDPSNDAAWYYLAMCSMASKDVEMAEYRFQKAVELDPDNFWYRYRLAGVYAMTSRADLTVDMYEKLLQDFPKKSDLYFDLAELYSAQKEYQKALDTLSEIEAVFGVTESVAVYRFNLLMQMQKQEEAYKSLEDYNNRYSSPYVLSTLAEHQLNMYNDSTALAYYNEALEVAPDYAPALLGKAETLRMTRKYGEYFSALNEFVSNESDVAKSKADYLSAVIQRSDPKFLRAFMPQMDIIVEKTLQVHPSDSTALNMAGLYYYATNRKDAAKGKFRENAQVNPASLAATASYVEFLMYTDEWKELTEEALSAYDRFSKEPTFLEMASLGYHNLNEYDKVLEISDRILEVAPSDSAKTLRAWSTKGDVYYQLGNAKKSFNAYEKALKINPDYVYVLNNYAYYLSVAGKNLKKALAMSRKTIEAEPDNATYLDTYGWILYLLGKAEDAKPHFKHAMLYGGKESSVILDHYAEVLFALGEYDRAMVYWNQAIRKNDEKVPGLKEKIEQRKQQMKKKTERK
;
A
#
# COMPACT_ATOMS: atom_id res chain seq x y z
N MET A 1 48.11 -52.73 -44.29
CA MET A 1 47.98 -51.27 -43.95
C MET A 1 46.60 -50.67 -44.22
N ARG A 2 45.78 -51.19 -45.13
CA ARG A 2 44.42 -50.65 -45.42
C ARG A 2 43.37 -50.81 -44.27
N SER A 3 43.50 -51.80 -43.40
CA SER A 3 42.52 -52.06 -42.36
C SER A 3 42.60 -51.04 -41.18
N LYS A 4 43.77 -50.48 -40.87
CA LYS A 4 43.91 -49.50 -39.78
C LYS A 4 43.33 -48.10 -40.12
N TYR A 5 43.37 -47.68 -41.37
CA TYR A 5 42.79 -46.41 -41.80
C TYR A 5 41.27 -46.41 -41.81
N ILE A 6 40.64 -47.53 -42.06
CA ILE A 6 39.17 -47.67 -41.99
C ILE A 6 38.66 -47.58 -40.55
N ILE A 7 39.38 -48.17 -39.57
CA ILE A 7 39.02 -48.08 -38.15
C ILE A 7 39.16 -46.64 -37.63
N TYR A 8 40.22 -45.89 -37.99
CA TYR A 8 40.39 -44.49 -37.63
C TYR A 8 39.35 -43.56 -38.27
N SER A 9 38.93 -43.82 -39.52
CA SER A 9 37.87 -43.04 -40.16
C SER A 9 36.47 -43.34 -39.57
N LEU A 10 36.19 -44.58 -39.17
CA LEU A 10 34.95 -44.95 -38.47
C LEU A 10 34.89 -44.37 -37.05
N ILE A 11 35.99 -44.35 -36.32
CA ILE A 11 36.08 -43.77 -34.99
C ILE A 11 35.94 -42.24 -35.09
N SER A 12 36.57 -41.56 -36.04
CA SER A 12 36.39 -40.12 -36.28
C SER A 12 34.95 -39.74 -36.69
N LEU A 13 34.30 -40.60 -37.52
CA LEU A 13 32.89 -40.39 -37.90
C LEU A 13 31.94 -40.61 -36.74
N LEU A 14 32.19 -41.59 -35.83
CA LEU A 14 31.44 -41.79 -34.61
C LEU A 14 31.61 -40.67 -33.60
N PHE A 15 32.80 -40.10 -33.48
CA PHE A 15 33.02 -38.88 -32.65
C PHE A 15 32.35 -37.64 -33.25
N LEU A 16 32.33 -37.47 -34.57
CA LEU A 16 31.61 -36.39 -35.22
C LEU A 16 30.08 -36.52 -35.12
N THR A 17 29.54 -37.73 -35.22
CA THR A 17 28.10 -37.96 -35.03
C THR A 17 27.66 -37.83 -33.57
N SER A 18 28.48 -38.27 -32.62
CA SER A 18 28.19 -38.11 -31.19
C SER A 18 28.29 -36.65 -30.75
N ALA A 19 29.26 -35.88 -31.25
CA ALA A 19 29.39 -34.46 -31.03
C ALA A 19 28.21 -33.68 -31.64
N ALA A 20 27.77 -34.01 -32.85
CA ALA A 20 26.61 -33.41 -33.50
C ALA A 20 25.28 -33.74 -32.77
N HIS A 21 25.13 -34.97 -32.22
CA HIS A 21 23.97 -35.32 -31.41
C HIS A 21 23.98 -34.63 -30.05
N ALA A 22 25.12 -34.55 -29.36
CA ALA A 22 25.25 -33.85 -28.08
C ALA A 22 24.97 -32.36 -28.24
N GLN A 23 25.43 -31.73 -29.34
CA GLN A 23 25.18 -30.34 -29.65
C GLN A 23 23.71 -30.05 -30.02
N SER A 24 23.00 -31.03 -30.61
CA SER A 24 21.55 -30.97 -30.84
C SER A 24 20.75 -31.08 -29.53
N ASP A 25 21.24 -31.91 -28.59
CA ASP A 25 20.54 -32.16 -27.30
C ASP A 25 20.69 -30.95 -26.33
N THR A 26 21.89 -30.41 -26.22
CA THR A 26 22.12 -29.18 -25.41
C THR A 26 21.38 -27.97 -25.97
N GLY A 27 21.22 -27.85 -27.30
CA GLY A 27 20.43 -26.81 -27.95
C GLY A 27 18.94 -26.87 -27.58
N ASN A 28 18.34 -28.08 -27.58
CA ASN A 28 16.95 -28.27 -27.17
C ASN A 28 16.75 -27.99 -25.67
N MET A 29 17.69 -28.44 -24.85
CA MET A 29 17.68 -28.11 -23.41
C MET A 29 17.76 -26.61 -23.14
N LEU A 30 18.58 -25.86 -23.90
CA LEU A 30 18.68 -24.42 -23.77
C LEU A 30 17.35 -23.73 -24.10
N ILE A 31 16.69 -24.12 -25.19
CA ILE A 31 15.36 -23.60 -25.54
C ILE A 31 14.37 -23.86 -24.40
N THR A 32 14.36 -25.08 -23.84
CA THR A 32 13.50 -25.44 -22.71
C THR A 32 13.78 -24.54 -21.50
N ALA A 33 15.03 -24.38 -21.11
CA ALA A 33 15.44 -23.54 -19.99
C ALA A 33 15.04 -22.06 -20.17
N VAL A 34 15.16 -21.55 -21.41
CA VAL A 34 14.73 -20.17 -21.73
C VAL A 34 13.21 -20.03 -21.65
N MET A 35 12.45 -21.05 -22.04
CA MET A 35 10.98 -21.05 -21.86
C MET A 35 10.61 -21.09 -20.39
N GLU A 36 11.22 -21.96 -19.59
CA GLU A 36 11.03 -22.02 -18.14
C GLU A 36 11.35 -20.70 -17.45
N TYR A 37 12.45 -20.05 -17.84
CA TYR A 37 12.80 -18.72 -17.36
C TYR A 37 11.71 -17.67 -17.67
N ASN A 38 11.20 -17.65 -18.91
CA ASN A 38 10.16 -16.70 -19.33
C ASN A 38 8.80 -16.97 -18.66
N GLU A 39 8.54 -18.21 -18.25
CA GLU A 39 7.37 -18.59 -17.44
C GLU A 39 7.53 -18.29 -15.94
N GLY A 40 8.68 -17.76 -15.52
CA GLY A 40 8.99 -17.46 -14.12
C GLY A 40 9.41 -18.67 -13.29
N LYS A 41 9.65 -19.83 -13.90
CA LYS A 41 10.13 -21.06 -13.27
C LYS A 41 11.65 -21.05 -13.13
N TYR A 42 12.16 -20.11 -12.35
CA TYR A 42 13.61 -19.82 -12.28
C TYR A 42 14.44 -20.98 -11.70
N GLU A 43 13.87 -21.78 -10.79
CA GLU A 43 14.55 -22.94 -10.18
C GLU A 43 14.71 -24.08 -11.19
N ASP A 44 13.66 -24.39 -11.96
CA ASP A 44 13.67 -25.41 -12.99
C ASP A 44 14.64 -25.02 -14.12
N ALA A 45 14.53 -23.78 -14.61
CA ALA A 45 15.45 -23.22 -15.59
C ALA A 45 16.91 -23.31 -15.13
N ALA A 46 17.19 -22.94 -13.88
CA ALA A 46 18.55 -23.02 -13.32
C ALA A 46 19.07 -24.45 -13.23
N ALA A 47 18.23 -25.44 -12.93
CA ALA A 47 18.62 -26.86 -12.91
C ALA A 47 18.98 -27.36 -14.33
N THR A 48 18.14 -27.04 -15.32
CA THR A 48 18.37 -27.38 -16.73
C THR A 48 19.67 -26.70 -17.25
N LEU A 49 19.87 -25.41 -16.94
CA LEU A 49 21.09 -24.66 -17.36
C LEU A 49 22.37 -25.21 -16.74
N LYS A 50 22.35 -25.62 -15.46
CA LYS A 50 23.48 -26.28 -14.82
C LYS A 50 23.83 -27.60 -15.52
N SER A 51 22.82 -28.38 -15.89
CA SER A 51 23.05 -29.63 -16.62
C SER A 51 23.68 -29.40 -18.01
N ILE A 52 23.34 -28.29 -18.67
CA ILE A 52 23.97 -27.89 -19.94
C ILE A 52 25.45 -27.54 -19.68
N ILE A 53 25.75 -26.71 -18.69
CA ILE A 53 27.11 -26.27 -18.35
C ILE A 53 27.99 -27.46 -17.93
N ASP A 54 27.43 -28.45 -17.23
CA ASP A 54 28.14 -29.70 -16.85
C ASP A 54 28.54 -30.54 -18.09
N GLN A 55 27.72 -30.50 -19.15
CA GLN A 55 27.97 -31.19 -20.40
C GLN A 55 28.85 -30.38 -21.36
N ASP A 56 28.62 -29.06 -21.42
CA ASP A 56 29.34 -28.11 -22.27
C ASP A 56 29.64 -26.83 -21.48
N PRO A 57 30.77 -26.78 -20.76
CA PRO A 57 31.18 -25.58 -20.01
C PRO A 57 31.45 -24.35 -20.89
N SER A 58 31.55 -24.52 -22.21
CA SER A 58 31.78 -23.42 -23.16
C SER A 58 30.48 -22.79 -23.69
N ASN A 59 29.31 -23.25 -23.22
CA ASN A 59 28.03 -22.69 -23.62
C ASN A 59 27.79 -21.33 -22.92
N ASP A 60 28.14 -20.28 -23.59
CA ASP A 60 28.04 -18.90 -23.14
C ASP A 60 26.59 -18.48 -22.80
N ALA A 61 25.62 -18.90 -23.63
CA ALA A 61 24.20 -18.62 -23.41
C ALA A 61 23.67 -19.30 -22.15
N ALA A 62 24.13 -20.52 -21.85
CA ALA A 62 23.73 -21.21 -20.60
C ALA A 62 24.24 -20.45 -19.36
N TRP A 63 25.48 -19.98 -19.39
CA TRP A 63 26.00 -19.12 -18.31
C TRP A 63 25.21 -17.82 -18.16
N TYR A 64 24.86 -17.17 -19.27
CA TYR A 64 24.08 -15.93 -19.27
C TYR A 64 22.68 -16.14 -18.64
N TYR A 65 21.93 -17.13 -19.11
CA TYR A 65 20.59 -17.38 -18.54
C TYR A 65 20.64 -17.89 -17.10
N LEU A 66 21.68 -18.64 -16.72
CA LEU A 66 21.88 -19.03 -15.33
C LEU A 66 22.20 -17.82 -14.43
N ALA A 67 22.91 -16.82 -14.96
CA ALA A 67 23.09 -15.54 -14.27
C ALA A 67 21.78 -14.78 -14.11
N MET A 68 20.93 -14.78 -15.14
CA MET A 68 19.59 -14.17 -15.10
C MET A 68 18.70 -14.85 -14.03
N CYS A 69 18.76 -16.18 -13.89
CA CYS A 69 18.07 -16.91 -12.81
C CYS A 69 18.60 -16.47 -11.43
N SER A 70 19.92 -16.25 -11.29
CA SER A 70 20.50 -15.74 -10.04
C SER A 70 19.96 -14.35 -9.69
N MET A 71 19.83 -13.47 -10.68
CA MET A 71 19.25 -12.15 -10.50
C MET A 71 17.80 -12.23 -10.01
N ALA A 72 17.00 -13.13 -10.61
CA ALA A 72 15.62 -13.34 -10.19
C ALA A 72 15.52 -13.85 -8.73
N SER A 73 16.48 -14.68 -8.31
CA SER A 73 16.60 -15.19 -6.95
C SER A 73 17.29 -14.21 -5.97
N LYS A 74 17.67 -12.99 -6.44
CA LYS A 74 18.40 -11.97 -5.69
C LYS A 74 19.80 -12.39 -5.21
N ASP A 75 20.38 -13.41 -5.82
CA ASP A 75 21.76 -13.85 -5.57
C ASP A 75 22.71 -13.09 -6.50
N VAL A 76 22.98 -11.84 -6.13
CA VAL A 76 23.75 -10.88 -6.96
C VAL A 76 25.20 -11.33 -7.12
N GLU A 77 25.81 -11.95 -6.12
CA GLU A 77 27.19 -12.42 -6.16
C GLU A 77 27.37 -13.55 -7.17
N MET A 78 26.46 -14.53 -7.15
CA MET A 78 26.48 -15.62 -8.13
C MET A 78 26.08 -15.13 -9.54
N ALA A 79 25.22 -14.14 -9.66
CA ALA A 79 24.88 -13.52 -10.92
C ALA A 79 26.10 -12.90 -11.57
N GLU A 80 26.88 -12.12 -10.81
CA GLU A 80 28.13 -11.50 -11.28
C GLU A 80 29.10 -12.54 -11.82
N TYR A 81 29.42 -13.55 -11.01
CA TYR A 81 30.34 -14.61 -11.42
C TYR A 81 29.91 -15.27 -12.74
N ARG A 82 28.62 -15.54 -12.89
CA ARG A 82 28.06 -16.21 -14.06
C ARG A 82 28.06 -15.31 -15.30
N PHE A 83 27.73 -14.01 -15.12
CA PHE A 83 27.84 -13.03 -16.22
C PHE A 83 29.30 -12.85 -16.65
N GLN A 84 30.26 -12.84 -15.71
CA GLN A 84 31.67 -12.79 -16.05
C GLN A 84 32.07 -14.01 -16.89
N LYS A 85 31.57 -15.21 -16.56
CA LYS A 85 31.79 -16.42 -17.37
C LYS A 85 31.19 -16.31 -18.78
N ALA A 86 29.99 -15.76 -18.92
CA ALA A 86 29.39 -15.52 -20.22
C ALA A 86 30.22 -14.53 -21.05
N VAL A 87 30.70 -13.43 -20.45
CA VAL A 87 31.58 -12.45 -21.10
C VAL A 87 32.96 -13.04 -21.45
N GLU A 88 33.53 -13.89 -20.59
CA GLU A 88 34.80 -14.58 -20.89
C GLU A 88 34.68 -15.48 -22.15
N LEU A 89 33.53 -16.12 -22.34
CA LEU A 89 33.27 -17.03 -23.46
C LEU A 89 32.90 -16.32 -24.74
N ASP A 90 32.13 -15.25 -24.66
CA ASP A 90 31.79 -14.38 -25.79
C ASP A 90 31.94 -12.89 -25.40
N PRO A 91 33.17 -12.34 -25.50
CA PRO A 91 33.48 -10.98 -25.08
C PRO A 91 32.85 -9.91 -25.98
N ASP A 92 32.43 -10.25 -27.18
CA ASP A 92 31.85 -9.30 -28.14
C ASP A 92 30.32 -9.23 -28.00
N ASN A 93 29.73 -10.03 -27.14
CA ASN A 93 28.29 -10.04 -26.93
C ASN A 93 27.83 -8.83 -26.12
N PHE A 94 27.04 -8.00 -26.78
CA PHE A 94 26.46 -6.79 -26.14
C PHE A 94 25.71 -7.09 -24.86
N TRP A 95 24.80 -8.06 -24.87
CA TRP A 95 23.89 -8.32 -23.75
C TRP A 95 24.62 -8.85 -22.52
N TYR A 96 25.68 -9.66 -22.70
CA TYR A 96 26.45 -10.18 -21.58
C TYR A 96 27.19 -9.08 -20.85
N ARG A 97 27.87 -8.23 -21.60
CA ARG A 97 28.59 -7.06 -21.06
C ARG A 97 27.64 -6.03 -20.44
N TYR A 98 26.50 -5.77 -21.09
CA TYR A 98 25.50 -4.83 -20.58
C TYR A 98 24.88 -5.31 -19.26
N ARG A 99 24.53 -6.59 -19.14
CA ARG A 99 24.03 -7.15 -17.90
C ARG A 99 25.06 -7.19 -16.79
N LEU A 100 26.31 -7.50 -17.11
CA LEU A 100 27.41 -7.42 -16.13
C LEU A 100 27.62 -6.00 -15.61
N ALA A 101 27.58 -4.99 -16.49
CA ALA A 101 27.62 -3.59 -16.10
C ALA A 101 26.46 -3.22 -15.16
N GLY A 102 25.23 -3.71 -15.44
CA GLY A 102 24.08 -3.55 -14.56
C GLY A 102 24.31 -4.13 -13.15
N VAL A 103 24.99 -5.28 -13.04
CA VAL A 103 25.37 -5.84 -11.73
C VAL A 103 26.39 -4.94 -11.01
N TYR A 104 27.34 -4.37 -11.73
CA TYR A 104 28.29 -3.41 -11.14
C TYR A 104 27.58 -2.14 -10.63
N ALA A 105 26.61 -1.63 -11.38
CA ALA A 105 25.77 -0.51 -10.94
C ALA A 105 24.99 -0.83 -9.66
N MET A 106 24.34 -1.99 -9.61
CA MET A 106 23.58 -2.45 -8.43
C MET A 106 24.45 -2.63 -7.18
N THR A 107 25.72 -2.99 -7.37
CA THR A 107 26.68 -3.18 -6.27
C THR A 107 27.52 -1.91 -5.97
N SER A 108 27.07 -0.75 -6.49
CA SER A 108 27.70 0.56 -6.27
C SER A 108 29.16 0.66 -6.75
N ARG A 109 29.53 -0.12 -7.75
CA ARG A 109 30.86 -0.08 -8.39
C ARG A 109 30.83 0.79 -9.65
N ALA A 110 30.54 2.07 -9.43
CA ALA A 110 30.28 3.03 -10.48
C ALA A 110 31.43 3.14 -11.52
N ASP A 111 32.68 3.10 -11.08
CA ASP A 111 33.85 3.18 -11.98
C ASP A 111 33.89 2.00 -12.97
N LEU A 112 33.59 0.78 -12.51
CA LEU A 112 33.52 -0.40 -13.39
C LEU A 112 32.32 -0.33 -14.34
N THR A 113 31.21 0.25 -13.89
CA THR A 113 30.03 0.46 -14.73
C THR A 113 30.33 1.45 -15.86
N VAL A 114 30.97 2.58 -15.54
CA VAL A 114 31.39 3.59 -16.53
C VAL A 114 32.32 2.97 -17.55
N ASP A 115 33.42 2.34 -17.11
CA ASP A 115 34.41 1.71 -18.01
C ASP A 115 33.74 0.70 -18.98
N MET A 116 32.79 -0.08 -18.46
CA MET A 116 32.06 -1.05 -19.27
C MET A 116 31.13 -0.38 -20.29
N TYR A 117 30.41 0.67 -19.90
CA TYR A 117 29.51 1.40 -20.80
C TYR A 117 30.28 2.18 -21.85
N GLU A 118 31.38 2.82 -21.50
CA GLU A 118 32.26 3.50 -22.48
C GLU A 118 32.79 2.52 -23.54
N LYS A 119 33.27 1.34 -23.12
CA LYS A 119 33.70 0.27 -24.03
C LYS A 119 32.57 -0.27 -24.89
N LEU A 120 31.37 -0.46 -24.31
CA LEU A 120 30.21 -0.86 -25.08
C LEU A 120 29.82 0.17 -26.15
N LEU A 121 29.91 1.46 -25.83
CA LEU A 121 29.61 2.53 -26.81
C LEU A 121 30.61 2.58 -27.95
N GLN A 122 31.90 2.29 -27.70
CA GLN A 122 32.91 2.18 -28.76
C GLN A 122 32.57 1.05 -29.73
N ASP A 123 32.12 -0.11 -29.22
CA ASP A 123 31.79 -1.28 -30.03
C ASP A 123 30.40 -1.19 -30.68
N PHE A 124 29.45 -0.55 -29.99
CA PHE A 124 28.04 -0.48 -30.37
C PHE A 124 27.49 0.97 -30.40
N PRO A 125 28.04 1.90 -31.20
CA PRO A 125 27.69 3.32 -31.17
C PRO A 125 26.23 3.63 -31.58
N LYS A 126 25.49 2.65 -32.11
CA LYS A 126 24.07 2.81 -32.50
C LYS A 126 23.08 2.35 -31.42
N LYS A 127 23.50 2.22 -30.18
CA LYS A 127 22.66 1.86 -29.03
C LYS A 127 22.34 3.12 -28.22
N SER A 128 21.25 3.80 -28.56
CA SER A 128 20.85 5.07 -27.92
C SER A 128 20.66 4.95 -26.41
N ASP A 129 20.06 3.84 -25.95
CA ASP A 129 19.78 3.64 -24.53
C ASP A 129 21.04 3.65 -23.66
N LEU A 130 22.14 3.12 -24.20
CA LEU A 130 23.42 3.07 -23.51
C LEU A 130 24.04 4.45 -23.25
N TYR A 131 23.81 5.41 -24.14
CA TYR A 131 24.22 6.79 -23.91
C TYR A 131 23.44 7.43 -22.78
N PHE A 132 22.12 7.17 -22.72
CA PHE A 132 21.29 7.65 -21.61
C PHE A 132 21.70 7.05 -20.29
N ASP A 133 21.95 5.74 -20.23
CA ASP A 133 22.43 5.04 -19.04
C ASP A 133 23.77 5.63 -18.55
N LEU A 134 24.70 5.90 -19.47
CA LEU A 134 25.98 6.50 -19.14
C LEU A 134 25.86 7.96 -18.68
N ALA A 135 25.01 8.75 -19.32
CA ALA A 135 24.75 10.13 -18.92
C ALA A 135 24.09 10.21 -17.54
N GLU A 136 23.16 9.28 -17.24
CA GLU A 136 22.54 9.17 -15.91
C GLU A 136 23.58 8.82 -14.85
N LEU A 137 24.48 7.88 -15.15
CA LEU A 137 25.53 7.47 -14.24
C LEU A 137 26.49 8.63 -13.93
N TYR A 138 26.92 9.37 -14.95
CA TYR A 138 27.74 10.57 -14.75
C TYR A 138 26.99 11.66 -13.94
N SER A 139 25.70 11.82 -14.20
CA SER A 139 24.86 12.75 -13.43
C SER A 139 24.76 12.34 -11.96
N ALA A 140 24.58 11.05 -11.65
CA ALA A 140 24.56 10.50 -10.30
C ALA A 140 25.89 10.72 -9.56
N GLN A 141 27.03 10.66 -10.28
CA GLN A 141 28.36 10.97 -9.78
C GLN A 141 28.65 12.48 -9.68
N LYS A 142 27.71 13.33 -10.09
CA LYS A 142 27.86 14.80 -10.21
C LYS A 142 28.89 15.22 -11.25
N GLU A 143 29.26 14.34 -12.15
CA GLU A 143 30.13 14.64 -13.29
C GLU A 143 29.31 15.22 -14.47
N TYR A 144 28.55 16.28 -14.17
CA TYR A 144 27.55 16.85 -15.09
C TYR A 144 28.13 17.24 -16.47
N GLN A 145 29.40 17.66 -16.54
CA GLN A 145 29.99 18.00 -17.81
C GLN A 145 30.14 16.76 -18.70
N LYS A 146 30.59 15.63 -18.15
CA LYS A 146 30.66 14.38 -18.93
C LYS A 146 29.26 13.91 -19.38
N ALA A 147 28.24 14.06 -18.50
CA ALA A 147 26.87 13.78 -18.89
C ALA A 147 26.42 14.66 -20.09
N LEU A 148 26.74 15.96 -20.09
CA LEU A 148 26.44 16.87 -21.21
C LEU A 148 27.19 16.49 -22.48
N ASP A 149 28.46 16.09 -22.36
CA ASP A 149 29.29 15.63 -23.48
C ASP A 149 28.68 14.36 -24.09
N THR A 150 28.27 13.41 -23.29
CA THR A 150 27.56 12.18 -23.71
C THR A 150 26.25 12.52 -24.46
N LEU A 151 25.46 13.51 -23.97
CA LEU A 151 24.27 13.97 -24.70
C LEU A 151 24.63 14.60 -26.07
N SER A 152 25.77 15.26 -26.16
CA SER A 152 26.24 15.82 -27.44
C SER A 152 26.65 14.71 -28.40
N GLU A 153 27.19 13.60 -27.91
CA GLU A 153 27.47 12.40 -28.73
C GLU A 153 26.19 11.76 -29.26
N ILE A 154 25.10 11.65 -28.41
CA ILE A 154 23.79 11.19 -28.90
C ILE A 154 23.31 12.07 -30.05
N GLU A 155 23.37 13.39 -29.90
CA GLU A 155 22.92 14.32 -30.92
C GLU A 155 23.72 14.16 -32.24
N ALA A 156 25.02 13.89 -32.14
CA ALA A 156 25.87 13.65 -33.33
C ALA A 156 25.50 12.35 -34.06
N VAL A 157 25.06 11.29 -33.33
CA VAL A 157 24.77 9.98 -33.93
C VAL A 157 23.31 9.87 -34.37
N PHE A 158 22.36 10.37 -33.57
CA PHE A 158 20.91 10.16 -33.76
C PHE A 158 20.15 11.43 -34.13
N GLY A 159 20.81 12.60 -34.07
CA GLY A 159 20.14 13.89 -34.20
C GLY A 159 19.57 14.39 -32.88
N VAL A 160 19.05 15.61 -32.91
CA VAL A 160 18.45 16.26 -31.71
C VAL A 160 17.04 15.73 -31.50
N THR A 161 16.80 15.16 -30.34
CA THR A 161 15.50 14.62 -29.92
C THR A 161 14.95 15.36 -28.69
N GLU A 162 13.64 15.29 -28.47
CA GLU A 162 12.99 15.88 -27.30
C GLU A 162 13.60 15.39 -25.97
N SER A 163 13.80 14.09 -25.86
CA SER A 163 14.36 13.47 -24.65
C SER A 163 15.75 14.00 -24.32
N VAL A 164 16.61 14.17 -25.35
CA VAL A 164 17.95 14.74 -25.17
C VAL A 164 17.87 16.20 -24.76
N ALA A 165 16.99 16.99 -25.38
CA ALA A 165 16.85 18.42 -25.08
C ALA A 165 16.37 18.63 -23.61
N VAL A 166 15.39 17.85 -23.17
CA VAL A 166 14.89 17.93 -21.79
C VAL A 166 15.92 17.41 -20.77
N TYR A 167 16.66 16.35 -21.12
CA TYR A 167 17.71 15.87 -20.22
C TYR A 167 18.86 16.88 -20.09
N ARG A 168 19.28 17.50 -21.19
CA ARG A 168 20.25 18.60 -21.19
C ARG A 168 19.78 19.76 -20.31
N PHE A 169 18.52 20.15 -20.43
CA PHE A 169 17.92 21.18 -19.58
C PHE A 169 18.02 20.81 -18.09
N ASN A 170 17.63 19.61 -17.72
CA ASN A 170 17.69 19.15 -16.33
C ASN A 170 19.12 19.15 -15.77
N LEU A 171 20.12 18.71 -16.56
CA LEU A 171 21.53 18.75 -16.16
C LEU A 171 22.03 20.19 -15.96
N LEU A 172 21.70 21.09 -16.87
CA LEU A 172 22.08 22.49 -16.75
C LEU A 172 21.42 23.16 -15.53
N MET A 173 20.16 22.80 -15.22
CA MET A 173 19.49 23.25 -14.01
C MET A 173 20.19 22.75 -12.73
N GLN A 174 20.61 21.47 -12.70
CA GLN A 174 21.39 20.91 -11.58
C GLN A 174 22.76 21.61 -11.43
N MET A 175 23.37 22.04 -12.52
CA MET A 175 24.59 22.83 -12.53
C MET A 175 24.38 24.29 -12.14
N GLN A 176 23.15 24.70 -11.83
CA GLN A 176 22.76 26.10 -11.56
C GLN A 176 22.97 27.05 -12.75
N LYS A 177 23.04 26.52 -13.98
CA LYS A 177 23.19 27.26 -15.23
C LYS A 177 21.82 27.55 -15.86
N GLN A 178 20.98 28.25 -15.12
CA GLN A 178 19.56 28.42 -15.47
C GLN A 178 19.36 29.09 -16.84
N GLU A 179 20.10 30.16 -17.17
CA GLU A 179 19.97 30.84 -18.45
C GLU A 179 20.32 29.94 -19.63
N GLU A 180 21.41 29.13 -19.50
CA GLU A 180 21.81 28.18 -20.56
C GLU A 180 20.74 27.07 -20.69
N ALA A 181 20.15 26.62 -19.59
CA ALA A 181 19.10 25.61 -19.59
C ALA A 181 17.87 26.07 -20.39
N TYR A 182 17.28 27.20 -20.02
CA TYR A 182 16.12 27.75 -20.73
C TYR A 182 16.42 28.01 -22.21
N LYS A 183 17.57 28.61 -22.51
CA LYS A 183 17.96 28.85 -23.89
C LYS A 183 18.04 27.55 -24.69
N SER A 184 18.59 26.48 -24.12
CA SER A 184 18.72 25.20 -24.83
C SER A 184 17.35 24.58 -25.18
N LEU A 185 16.36 24.70 -24.30
CA LEU A 185 15.00 24.22 -24.55
C LEU A 185 14.24 25.12 -25.53
N GLU A 186 14.37 26.45 -25.37
CA GLU A 186 13.77 27.40 -26.30
C GLU A 186 14.33 27.23 -27.72
N ASP A 187 15.64 27.04 -27.87
CA ASP A 187 16.29 26.78 -29.17
C ASP A 187 15.77 25.48 -29.81
N TYR A 188 15.48 24.45 -28.97
CA TYR A 188 14.84 23.24 -29.47
C TYR A 188 13.40 23.52 -29.91
N ASN A 189 12.58 24.16 -29.05
CA ASN A 189 11.17 24.46 -29.35
C ASN A 189 11.02 25.33 -30.62
N ASN A 190 11.87 26.33 -30.80
CA ASN A 190 11.86 27.18 -31.97
C ASN A 190 12.07 26.42 -33.29
N ARG A 191 12.70 25.23 -33.23
CA ARG A 191 12.95 24.39 -34.44
C ARG A 191 11.86 23.35 -34.65
N TYR A 192 11.30 22.79 -33.56
CA TYR A 192 10.50 21.58 -33.61
C TYR A 192 9.09 21.75 -33.02
N SER A 193 8.78 22.90 -32.40
CA SER A 193 7.46 23.23 -31.82
C SER A 193 6.88 22.07 -31.00
N SER A 194 7.58 21.63 -29.94
CA SER A 194 7.22 20.45 -29.16
C SER A 194 6.30 20.78 -27.99
N PRO A 195 5.10 20.22 -27.91
CA PRO A 195 4.21 20.39 -26.75
C PRO A 195 4.79 19.80 -25.47
N TYR A 196 5.64 18.77 -25.58
CA TYR A 196 6.35 18.19 -24.44
C TYR A 196 7.37 19.18 -23.84
N VAL A 197 8.20 19.80 -24.69
CA VAL A 197 9.19 20.80 -24.25
C VAL A 197 8.52 22.02 -23.65
N LEU A 198 7.46 22.52 -24.29
CA LEU A 198 6.66 23.64 -23.78
C LEU A 198 6.04 23.34 -22.41
N SER A 199 5.50 22.14 -22.22
CA SER A 199 4.98 21.73 -20.91
C SER A 199 6.08 21.62 -19.85
N THR A 200 7.27 21.15 -20.21
CA THR A 200 8.43 21.11 -19.31
C THR A 200 8.85 22.53 -18.87
N LEU A 201 8.91 23.48 -19.82
CA LEU A 201 9.18 24.88 -19.51
C LEU A 201 8.08 25.47 -18.59
N ALA A 202 6.82 25.16 -18.86
CA ALA A 202 5.68 25.60 -18.04
C ALA A 202 5.77 25.07 -16.60
N GLU A 203 6.07 23.79 -16.40
CA GLU A 203 6.22 23.18 -15.06
C GLU A 203 7.35 23.84 -14.28
N HIS A 204 8.49 24.11 -14.91
CA HIS A 204 9.58 24.81 -14.24
C HIS A 204 9.20 26.24 -13.85
N GLN A 205 8.48 26.98 -14.73
CA GLN A 205 7.99 28.30 -14.39
C GLN A 205 6.99 28.28 -13.24
N LEU A 206 6.12 27.26 -13.21
CA LEU A 206 5.16 27.07 -12.11
C LEU A 206 5.88 26.80 -10.77
N ASN A 207 6.92 25.97 -10.78
CA ASN A 207 7.75 25.71 -9.60
C ASN A 207 8.49 26.95 -9.10
N MET A 208 8.73 27.94 -9.98
CA MET A 208 9.31 29.23 -9.63
C MET A 208 8.24 30.30 -9.29
N TYR A 209 6.98 29.90 -9.16
CA TYR A 209 5.83 30.79 -8.89
C TYR A 209 5.58 31.84 -9.99
N ASN A 210 6.00 31.55 -11.23
CA ASN A 210 5.77 32.40 -12.39
C ASN A 210 4.52 31.93 -13.17
N ASP A 211 3.37 31.94 -12.50
CA ASP A 211 2.11 31.35 -12.99
C ASP A 211 1.70 31.88 -14.37
N SER A 212 1.90 33.17 -14.64
CA SER A 212 1.52 33.78 -15.92
C SER A 212 2.34 33.24 -17.07
N THR A 213 3.64 33.05 -16.88
CA THR A 213 4.55 32.48 -17.88
C THR A 213 4.26 31.00 -18.08
N ALA A 214 3.98 30.25 -16.99
CA ALA A 214 3.58 28.85 -17.08
C ALA A 214 2.30 28.69 -17.91
N LEU A 215 1.27 29.52 -17.68
CA LEU A 215 0.04 29.52 -18.47
C LEU A 215 0.29 29.84 -19.96
N ALA A 216 1.22 30.76 -20.25
CA ALA A 216 1.58 31.08 -21.64
C ALA A 216 2.17 29.86 -22.36
N TYR A 217 3.13 29.16 -21.74
CA TYR A 217 3.71 27.95 -22.29
C TYR A 217 2.72 26.80 -22.42
N TYR A 218 1.82 26.58 -21.45
CA TYR A 218 0.76 25.58 -21.60
C TYR A 218 -0.19 25.90 -22.75
N ASN A 219 -0.56 27.17 -22.93
CA ASN A 219 -1.41 27.57 -24.04
C ASN A 219 -0.71 27.37 -25.39
N GLU A 220 0.59 27.73 -25.49
CA GLU A 220 1.40 27.47 -26.69
C GLU A 220 1.48 25.96 -27.01
N ALA A 221 1.67 25.11 -25.96
CA ALA A 221 1.65 23.67 -26.12
C ALA A 221 0.32 23.15 -26.69
N LEU A 222 -0.80 23.76 -26.24
CA LEU A 222 -2.16 23.41 -26.72
C LEU A 222 -2.49 23.99 -28.11
N GLU A 223 -1.81 25.05 -28.54
CA GLU A 223 -1.88 25.51 -29.93
C GLU A 223 -1.21 24.51 -30.89
N VAL A 224 -0.12 23.86 -30.45
CA VAL A 224 0.58 22.82 -31.22
C VAL A 224 -0.19 21.50 -31.19
N ALA A 225 -0.66 21.08 -30.02
CA ALA A 225 -1.41 19.84 -29.82
C ALA A 225 -2.58 20.08 -28.85
N PRO A 226 -3.80 20.36 -29.38
CA PRO A 226 -4.96 20.73 -28.55
C PRO A 226 -5.41 19.65 -27.55
N ASP A 227 -5.08 18.40 -27.82
CA ASP A 227 -5.41 17.24 -26.99
C ASP A 227 -4.26 16.73 -26.13
N TYR A 228 -3.17 17.50 -26.02
CA TYR A 228 -2.00 17.09 -25.23
C TYR A 228 -2.31 17.11 -23.72
N ALA A 229 -2.58 15.95 -23.17
CA ALA A 229 -3.04 15.76 -21.79
C ALA A 229 -2.16 16.41 -20.71
N PRO A 230 -0.81 16.35 -20.75
CA PRO A 230 0.02 17.04 -19.77
C PRO A 230 -0.17 18.56 -19.77
N ALA A 231 -0.34 19.18 -20.92
CA ALA A 231 -0.57 20.63 -21.01
C ALA A 231 -1.98 21.02 -20.52
N LEU A 232 -3.01 20.22 -20.84
CA LEU A 232 -4.37 20.43 -20.32
C LEU A 232 -4.41 20.35 -18.80
N LEU A 233 -3.76 19.33 -18.23
CA LEU A 233 -3.68 19.15 -16.79
C LEU A 233 -2.86 20.23 -16.10
N GLY A 234 -1.69 20.56 -16.65
CA GLY A 234 -0.82 21.62 -16.13
C GLY A 234 -1.48 22.99 -16.14
N LYS A 235 -2.20 23.32 -17.22
CA LYS A 235 -3.03 24.53 -17.32
C LYS A 235 -4.12 24.53 -16.25
N ALA A 236 -4.87 23.45 -16.12
CA ALA A 236 -5.92 23.34 -15.13
C ALA A 236 -5.35 23.52 -13.70
N GLU A 237 -4.26 22.85 -13.37
CA GLU A 237 -3.65 22.93 -12.04
C GLU A 237 -3.12 24.35 -11.74
N THR A 238 -2.51 25.02 -12.72
CA THR A 238 -2.08 26.42 -12.57
C THR A 238 -3.26 27.34 -12.30
N LEU A 239 -4.37 27.16 -13.00
CA LEU A 239 -5.60 27.93 -12.79
C LEU A 239 -6.23 27.65 -11.41
N ARG A 240 -6.17 26.41 -10.94
CA ARG A 240 -6.62 26.04 -9.59
C ARG A 240 -5.78 26.71 -8.51
N MET A 241 -4.44 26.69 -8.64
CA MET A 241 -3.51 27.30 -7.69
C MET A 241 -3.70 28.82 -7.63
N THR A 242 -3.96 29.47 -8.76
CA THR A 242 -4.22 30.92 -8.85
C THR A 242 -5.68 31.30 -8.55
N ARG A 243 -6.51 30.31 -8.13
CA ARG A 243 -7.94 30.49 -7.79
C ARG A 243 -8.82 31.04 -8.91
N LYS A 244 -8.41 30.85 -10.15
CA LYS A 244 -9.21 31.18 -11.33
C LYS A 244 -10.20 30.04 -11.65
N TYR A 245 -11.12 29.79 -10.71
CA TYR A 245 -11.93 28.56 -10.72
C TYR A 245 -12.83 28.41 -11.95
N GLY A 246 -13.33 29.51 -12.55
CA GLY A 246 -14.11 29.43 -13.78
C GLY A 246 -13.31 28.84 -14.95
N GLU A 247 -12.09 29.38 -15.17
CA GLU A 247 -11.18 28.87 -16.21
C GLU A 247 -10.65 27.48 -15.87
N TYR A 248 -10.41 27.20 -14.57
CA TYR A 248 -10.00 25.88 -14.09
C TYR A 248 -10.99 24.77 -14.52
N PHE A 249 -12.29 24.96 -14.26
CA PHE A 249 -13.28 23.96 -14.61
C PHE A 249 -13.47 23.81 -16.12
N SER A 250 -13.25 24.89 -16.90
CA SER A 250 -13.20 24.79 -18.37
C SER A 250 -12.05 23.93 -18.84
N ALA A 251 -10.82 24.21 -18.39
CA ALA A 251 -9.64 23.43 -18.74
C ALA A 251 -9.73 21.98 -18.25
N LEU A 252 -10.30 21.77 -17.06
CA LEU A 252 -10.51 20.43 -16.51
C LEU A 252 -11.53 19.63 -17.34
N ASN A 253 -12.60 20.31 -17.84
CA ASN A 253 -13.54 19.66 -18.73
C ASN A 253 -12.92 19.26 -20.08
N GLU A 254 -12.02 20.08 -20.63
CA GLU A 254 -11.23 19.73 -21.80
C GLU A 254 -10.37 18.48 -21.53
N PHE A 255 -9.65 18.46 -20.40
CA PHE A 255 -8.82 17.32 -20.00
C PHE A 255 -9.64 16.01 -19.86
N VAL A 256 -10.75 16.02 -19.12
CA VAL A 256 -11.54 14.79 -18.92
C VAL A 256 -12.28 14.35 -20.19
N SER A 257 -12.53 15.25 -21.12
CA SER A 257 -13.18 14.97 -22.41
C SER A 257 -12.23 14.34 -23.44
N ASN A 258 -10.91 14.42 -23.22
CA ASN A 258 -9.91 13.85 -24.12
C ASN A 258 -10.00 12.32 -24.16
N GLU A 259 -10.37 11.75 -25.31
CA GLU A 259 -10.53 10.29 -25.47
C GLU A 259 -9.21 9.56 -25.63
N SER A 260 -8.14 10.26 -26.00
CA SER A 260 -6.81 9.68 -26.18
C SER A 260 -6.07 9.39 -24.86
N ASP A 261 -6.50 10.00 -23.75
CA ASP A 261 -5.90 9.79 -22.43
C ASP A 261 -6.57 8.63 -21.67
N VAL A 262 -5.76 7.91 -20.88
CA VAL A 262 -6.25 6.76 -20.12
C VAL A 262 -7.13 7.18 -18.93
N ALA A 263 -8.16 6.39 -18.66
CA ALA A 263 -9.09 6.63 -17.55
C ALA A 263 -8.38 6.84 -16.20
N LYS A 264 -7.30 6.10 -15.99
CA LYS A 264 -6.53 6.13 -14.72
C LYS A 264 -5.95 7.51 -14.39
N SER A 265 -5.34 8.21 -15.36
CA SER A 265 -4.75 9.54 -15.11
C SER A 265 -5.82 10.55 -14.71
N LYS A 266 -6.98 10.53 -15.35
CA LYS A 266 -8.12 11.39 -15.03
C LYS A 266 -8.68 11.09 -13.65
N ALA A 267 -8.92 9.80 -13.36
CA ALA A 267 -9.47 9.36 -12.09
C ALA A 267 -8.51 9.61 -10.91
N ASP A 268 -7.21 9.38 -11.10
CA ASP A 268 -6.19 9.65 -10.08
C ASP A 268 -6.12 11.15 -9.74
N TYR A 269 -6.12 12.01 -10.77
CA TYR A 269 -6.13 13.46 -10.53
C TYR A 269 -7.40 13.90 -9.79
N LEU A 270 -8.57 13.49 -10.27
CA LEU A 270 -9.85 13.86 -9.64
C LEU A 270 -9.96 13.32 -8.22
N SER A 271 -9.52 12.08 -7.97
CA SER A 271 -9.46 11.50 -6.63
C SER A 271 -8.57 12.31 -5.69
N ALA A 272 -7.40 12.75 -6.17
CA ALA A 272 -6.50 13.61 -5.40
C ALA A 272 -7.13 14.98 -5.09
N VAL A 273 -7.85 15.58 -6.06
CA VAL A 273 -8.60 16.82 -5.85
C VAL A 273 -9.69 16.64 -4.79
N ILE A 274 -10.48 15.57 -4.89
CA ILE A 274 -11.57 15.26 -3.94
C ILE A 274 -11.01 15.08 -2.52
N GLN A 275 -9.94 14.31 -2.35
CA GLN A 275 -9.36 14.00 -1.04
C GLN A 275 -8.69 15.20 -0.36
N ARG A 276 -8.04 16.07 -1.14
CA ARG A 276 -7.30 17.23 -0.63
C ARG A 276 -8.14 18.48 -0.46
N SER A 277 -9.32 18.51 -1.06
CA SER A 277 -10.18 19.69 -1.03
C SER A 277 -10.92 19.84 0.30
N ASP A 278 -11.01 21.09 0.80
CA ASP A 278 -11.91 21.41 1.92
C ASP A 278 -13.35 21.03 1.51
N PRO A 279 -14.13 20.40 2.39
CA PRO A 279 -15.56 20.14 2.16
C PRO A 279 -16.38 21.38 1.73
N LYS A 280 -15.94 22.58 2.13
CA LYS A 280 -16.56 23.84 1.66
C LYS A 280 -16.32 24.08 0.18
N PHE A 281 -15.11 23.76 -0.31
CA PHE A 281 -14.78 23.87 -1.74
C PHE A 281 -15.65 22.93 -2.57
N LEU A 282 -15.72 21.66 -2.19
CA LEU A 282 -16.54 20.68 -2.90
C LEU A 282 -18.03 21.07 -2.94
N ARG A 283 -18.55 21.66 -1.84
CA ARG A 283 -19.94 22.16 -1.82
C ARG A 283 -20.13 23.39 -2.67
N ALA A 284 -19.19 24.32 -2.68
CA ALA A 284 -19.27 25.57 -3.45
C ALA A 284 -19.24 25.30 -4.98
N PHE A 285 -18.48 24.29 -5.42
CA PHE A 285 -18.28 23.96 -6.83
C PHE A 285 -18.92 22.64 -7.23
N MET A 286 -19.90 22.15 -6.44
CA MET A 286 -20.57 20.88 -6.70
C MET A 286 -21.16 20.79 -8.12
N PRO A 287 -21.88 21.79 -8.65
CA PRO A 287 -22.42 21.70 -10.01
C PRO A 287 -21.33 21.53 -11.09
N GLN A 288 -20.20 22.19 -10.94
CA GLN A 288 -19.09 22.08 -11.87
C GLN A 288 -18.41 20.71 -11.75
N MET A 289 -18.18 20.23 -10.51
CA MET A 289 -17.63 18.91 -10.27
C MET A 289 -18.54 17.79 -10.76
N ASP A 290 -19.86 17.94 -10.65
CA ASP A 290 -20.83 16.97 -11.20
C ASP A 290 -20.63 16.82 -12.71
N ILE A 291 -20.51 17.93 -13.44
CA ILE A 291 -20.26 17.91 -14.89
C ILE A 291 -18.95 17.15 -15.21
N ILE A 292 -17.88 17.43 -14.45
CA ILE A 292 -16.57 16.79 -14.64
C ILE A 292 -16.62 15.28 -14.38
N VAL A 293 -17.25 14.87 -13.27
CA VAL A 293 -17.39 13.46 -12.90
C VAL A 293 -18.26 12.72 -13.91
N GLU A 294 -19.40 13.29 -14.30
CA GLU A 294 -20.29 12.71 -15.30
C GLU A 294 -19.61 12.61 -16.67
N LYS A 295 -18.85 13.63 -17.07
CA LYS A 295 -18.10 13.61 -18.32
C LYS A 295 -17.02 12.52 -18.31
N THR A 296 -16.32 12.35 -17.20
CA THR A 296 -15.31 11.27 -17.03
C THR A 296 -15.98 9.90 -17.21
N LEU A 297 -17.16 9.69 -16.62
CA LEU A 297 -17.91 8.44 -16.74
C LEU A 297 -18.50 8.23 -18.15
N GLN A 298 -18.85 9.31 -18.88
CA GLN A 298 -19.28 9.20 -20.28
C GLN A 298 -18.16 8.71 -21.19
N VAL A 299 -16.92 9.20 -20.96
CA VAL A 299 -15.74 8.79 -21.74
C VAL A 299 -15.28 7.39 -21.34
N HIS A 300 -15.40 7.03 -20.07
CA HIS A 300 -14.91 5.76 -19.51
C HIS A 300 -15.98 5.04 -18.66
N PRO A 301 -17.10 4.59 -19.26
CA PRO A 301 -18.29 4.16 -18.52
C PRO A 301 -18.09 2.89 -17.68
N SER A 302 -17.19 2.00 -18.08
CA SER A 302 -16.94 0.72 -17.38
C SER A 302 -15.57 0.65 -16.72
N ASP A 303 -14.81 1.75 -16.74
CA ASP A 303 -13.48 1.75 -16.15
C ASP A 303 -13.55 1.74 -14.63
N SER A 304 -12.82 0.80 -14.02
CA SER A 304 -12.85 0.59 -12.57
C SER A 304 -12.35 1.80 -11.78
N THR A 305 -11.34 2.52 -12.29
CA THR A 305 -10.79 3.68 -11.61
C THR A 305 -11.73 4.88 -11.69
N ALA A 306 -12.37 5.08 -12.83
CA ALA A 306 -13.37 6.13 -13.03
C ALA A 306 -14.63 5.92 -12.16
N LEU A 307 -15.15 4.68 -12.10
CA LEU A 307 -16.28 4.34 -11.25
C LEU A 307 -15.95 4.48 -9.76
N ASN A 308 -14.75 4.07 -9.34
CA ASN A 308 -14.30 4.24 -7.96
C ASN A 308 -14.16 5.72 -7.58
N MET A 309 -13.55 6.54 -8.44
CA MET A 309 -13.44 7.98 -8.27
C MET A 309 -14.82 8.64 -8.11
N ALA A 310 -15.79 8.27 -8.94
CA ALA A 310 -17.16 8.78 -8.84
C ALA A 310 -17.83 8.37 -7.52
N GLY A 311 -17.63 7.14 -7.05
CA GLY A 311 -18.09 6.67 -5.74
C GLY A 311 -17.52 7.53 -4.61
N LEU A 312 -16.23 7.77 -4.62
CA LEU A 312 -15.54 8.65 -3.63
C LEU A 312 -16.08 10.08 -3.67
N TYR A 313 -16.31 10.63 -4.86
CA TYR A 313 -16.88 11.97 -5.02
C TYR A 313 -18.29 12.09 -4.43
N TYR A 314 -19.17 11.16 -4.74
CA TYR A 314 -20.52 11.15 -4.19
C TYR A 314 -20.52 10.97 -2.66
N TYR A 315 -19.63 10.14 -2.14
CA TYR A 315 -19.47 9.99 -0.70
C TYR A 315 -18.98 11.27 -0.02
N ALA A 316 -17.93 11.91 -0.57
CA ALA A 316 -17.38 13.16 -0.06
C ALA A 316 -18.38 14.33 -0.08
N THR A 317 -19.37 14.28 -1.00
CA THR A 317 -20.46 15.25 -1.12
C THR A 317 -21.74 14.84 -0.38
N ASN A 318 -21.67 13.82 0.48
CA ASN A 318 -22.76 13.30 1.32
C ASN A 318 -23.96 12.74 0.52
N ARG A 319 -23.71 12.23 -0.67
CA ARG A 319 -24.69 11.55 -1.55
C ARG A 319 -24.50 10.03 -1.46
N LYS A 320 -24.83 9.47 -0.28
CA LYS A 320 -24.51 8.06 0.06
C LYS A 320 -25.11 7.04 -0.93
N ASP A 321 -26.37 7.23 -1.36
CA ASP A 321 -27.02 6.30 -2.29
C ASP A 321 -26.36 6.30 -3.67
N ALA A 322 -25.97 7.47 -4.17
CA ALA A 322 -25.24 7.59 -5.43
C ALA A 322 -23.84 6.96 -5.32
N ALA A 323 -23.14 7.18 -4.19
CA ALA A 323 -21.85 6.55 -3.90
C ALA A 323 -21.96 5.02 -3.90
N LYS A 324 -22.95 4.50 -3.14
CA LYS A 324 -23.25 3.06 -3.09
C LYS A 324 -23.53 2.49 -4.49
N GLY A 325 -24.32 3.21 -5.29
CA GLY A 325 -24.61 2.82 -6.67
C GLY A 325 -23.34 2.67 -7.50
N LYS A 326 -22.41 3.61 -7.41
CA LYS A 326 -21.16 3.56 -8.20
C LYS A 326 -20.18 2.50 -7.72
N PHE A 327 -20.01 2.28 -6.42
CA PHE A 327 -19.18 1.20 -5.92
C PHE A 327 -19.75 -0.18 -6.26
N ARG A 328 -21.08 -0.36 -6.15
CA ARG A 328 -21.77 -1.58 -6.58
C ARG A 328 -21.61 -1.82 -8.08
N GLU A 329 -21.86 -0.81 -8.92
CA GLU A 329 -21.69 -0.87 -10.36
C GLU A 329 -20.25 -1.29 -10.71
N ASN A 330 -19.25 -0.69 -10.06
CA ASN A 330 -17.84 -1.05 -10.26
C ASN A 330 -17.56 -2.52 -9.96
N ALA A 331 -18.03 -3.04 -8.82
CA ALA A 331 -17.84 -4.44 -8.44
C ALA A 331 -18.56 -5.42 -9.39
N GLN A 332 -19.70 -5.01 -9.99
CA GLN A 332 -20.47 -5.81 -10.94
C GLN A 332 -19.86 -5.83 -12.34
N VAL A 333 -19.43 -4.67 -12.84
CA VAL A 333 -18.86 -4.52 -14.19
C VAL A 333 -17.43 -5.05 -14.25
N ASN A 334 -16.70 -4.98 -13.13
CA ASN A 334 -15.31 -5.43 -13.00
C ASN A 334 -15.18 -6.57 -11.97
N PRO A 335 -15.85 -7.73 -12.15
CA PRO A 335 -15.95 -8.78 -11.14
C PRO A 335 -14.60 -9.47 -10.83
N ALA A 336 -13.63 -9.40 -11.74
CA ALA A 336 -12.26 -9.91 -11.53
C ALA A 336 -11.36 -8.91 -10.79
N SER A 337 -11.80 -7.68 -10.57
CA SER A 337 -11.05 -6.66 -9.86
C SER A 337 -11.22 -6.81 -8.35
N LEU A 338 -10.17 -7.25 -7.68
CA LEU A 338 -10.11 -7.29 -6.21
C LEU A 338 -10.35 -5.88 -5.63
N ALA A 339 -9.74 -4.85 -6.22
CA ALA A 339 -9.86 -3.47 -5.76
C ALA A 339 -11.29 -2.95 -5.85
N ALA A 340 -12.00 -3.19 -6.97
CA ALA A 340 -13.39 -2.77 -7.12
C ALA A 340 -14.32 -3.44 -6.09
N THR A 341 -14.13 -4.75 -5.88
CA THR A 341 -14.89 -5.52 -4.89
C THR A 341 -14.59 -5.04 -3.47
N ALA A 342 -13.31 -4.85 -3.13
CA ALA A 342 -12.90 -4.36 -1.80
C ALA A 342 -13.47 -2.97 -1.51
N SER A 343 -13.40 -2.03 -2.47
CA SER A 343 -13.97 -0.68 -2.31
C SER A 343 -15.46 -0.70 -2.00
N TYR A 344 -16.23 -1.61 -2.63
CA TYR A 344 -17.66 -1.73 -2.33
C TYR A 344 -17.91 -2.30 -0.93
N VAL A 345 -17.22 -3.38 -0.57
CA VAL A 345 -17.36 -4.00 0.75
C VAL A 345 -16.93 -3.05 1.87
N GLU A 346 -15.83 -2.32 1.68
CA GLU A 346 -15.38 -1.27 2.60
C GLU A 346 -16.39 -0.13 2.74
N PHE A 347 -16.98 0.32 1.62
CA PHE A 347 -18.04 1.33 1.66
C PHE A 347 -19.22 0.89 2.51
N LEU A 348 -19.68 -0.35 2.37
CA LEU A 348 -20.77 -0.91 3.17
C LEU A 348 -20.41 -0.95 4.67
N MET A 349 -19.16 -1.26 5.00
CA MET A 349 -18.64 -1.22 6.36
C MET A 349 -18.66 0.21 6.95
N TYR A 350 -18.18 1.20 6.21
CA TYR A 350 -18.15 2.60 6.65
C TYR A 350 -19.54 3.26 6.74
N THR A 351 -20.53 2.69 6.10
CA THR A 351 -21.92 3.20 6.10
C THR A 351 -22.86 2.42 7.00
N ASP A 352 -22.33 1.45 7.77
CA ASP A 352 -23.06 0.59 8.70
C ASP A 352 -24.13 -0.29 8.02
N GLU A 353 -23.94 -0.64 6.77
CA GLU A 353 -24.85 -1.46 5.96
C GLU A 353 -24.61 -2.97 6.24
N TRP A 354 -24.69 -3.36 7.50
CA TRP A 354 -24.20 -4.64 8.03
C TRP A 354 -24.73 -5.88 7.32
N LYS A 355 -26.01 -5.89 6.96
CA LYS A 355 -26.62 -7.04 6.28
C LYS A 355 -26.00 -7.24 4.88
N GLU A 356 -25.97 -6.19 4.09
CA GLU A 356 -25.39 -6.23 2.74
C GLU A 356 -23.88 -6.47 2.79
N LEU A 357 -23.20 -5.91 3.79
CA LEU A 357 -21.78 -6.18 4.04
C LEU A 357 -21.50 -7.68 4.21
N THR A 358 -22.31 -8.40 5.01
CA THR A 358 -22.08 -9.84 5.20
C THR A 358 -22.29 -10.64 3.93
N GLU A 359 -23.33 -10.32 3.16
CA GLU A 359 -23.65 -11.00 1.89
C GLU A 359 -22.55 -10.77 0.85
N GLU A 360 -22.16 -9.51 0.65
CA GLU A 360 -21.14 -9.14 -0.34
C GLU A 360 -19.72 -9.59 0.05
N ALA A 361 -19.36 -9.51 1.33
CA ALA A 361 -18.06 -9.98 1.79
C ALA A 361 -17.89 -11.51 1.63
N LEU A 362 -18.93 -12.30 1.90
CA LEU A 362 -18.89 -13.75 1.66
C LEU A 362 -18.81 -14.06 0.16
N SER A 363 -19.60 -13.38 -0.66
CA SER A 363 -19.53 -13.50 -2.13
C SER A 363 -18.15 -13.10 -2.67
N ALA A 364 -17.55 -12.05 -2.10
CA ALA A 364 -16.19 -11.62 -2.42
C ALA A 364 -15.15 -12.70 -2.06
N TYR A 365 -15.27 -13.30 -0.89
CA TYR A 365 -14.38 -14.39 -0.48
C TYR A 365 -14.49 -15.62 -1.39
N ASP A 366 -15.69 -15.97 -1.84
CA ASP A 366 -15.87 -17.09 -2.76
C ASP A 366 -15.18 -16.86 -4.12
N ARG A 367 -15.11 -15.60 -4.57
CA ARG A 367 -14.37 -15.20 -5.78
C ARG A 367 -12.87 -15.05 -5.53
N PHE A 368 -12.47 -14.54 -4.39
CA PHE A 368 -11.09 -14.23 -4.01
C PHE A 368 -10.69 -15.01 -2.76
N SER A 369 -10.68 -16.34 -2.85
CA SER A 369 -10.46 -17.25 -1.72
C SER A 369 -9.07 -17.14 -1.06
N LYS A 370 -8.12 -16.45 -1.69
CA LYS A 370 -6.81 -16.12 -1.12
C LYS A 370 -6.82 -14.87 -0.23
N GLU A 371 -7.98 -14.20 -0.11
CA GLU A 371 -8.14 -12.94 0.63
C GLU A 371 -9.04 -13.13 1.86
N PRO A 372 -8.53 -13.73 2.96
CA PRO A 372 -9.32 -13.96 4.17
C PRO A 372 -9.85 -12.68 4.84
N THR A 373 -9.39 -11.50 4.43
CA THR A 373 -9.86 -10.20 4.92
C THR A 373 -11.37 -10.03 4.68
N PHE A 374 -11.92 -10.59 3.61
CA PHE A 374 -13.36 -10.57 3.38
C PHE A 374 -14.14 -11.37 4.44
N LEU A 375 -13.57 -12.46 4.97
CA LEU A 375 -14.16 -13.18 6.10
C LEU A 375 -14.13 -12.32 7.38
N GLU A 376 -13.07 -11.55 7.62
CA GLU A 376 -13.03 -10.62 8.76
C GLU A 376 -14.13 -9.55 8.65
N MET A 377 -14.36 -9.01 7.44
CA MET A 377 -15.44 -8.06 7.18
C MET A 377 -16.84 -8.68 7.39
N ALA A 378 -17.05 -9.90 6.92
CA ALA A 378 -18.28 -10.63 7.15
C ALA A 378 -18.50 -10.90 8.66
N SER A 379 -17.44 -11.27 9.38
CA SER A 379 -17.47 -11.46 10.84
C SER A 379 -17.88 -10.18 11.57
N LEU A 380 -17.34 -9.02 11.15
CA LEU A 380 -17.71 -7.71 11.69
C LEU A 380 -19.19 -7.41 11.45
N GLY A 381 -19.68 -7.64 10.24
CA GLY A 381 -21.09 -7.44 9.90
C GLY A 381 -22.02 -8.32 10.77
N TYR A 382 -21.74 -9.61 10.86
CA TYR A 382 -22.51 -10.51 11.74
C TYR A 382 -22.46 -10.12 13.21
N HIS A 383 -21.31 -9.62 13.67
CA HIS A 383 -21.19 -9.13 15.04
C HIS A 383 -22.14 -7.95 15.32
N ASN A 384 -22.21 -6.98 14.41
CA ASN A 384 -23.10 -5.82 14.53
C ASN A 384 -24.58 -6.19 14.38
N LEU A 385 -24.89 -7.29 13.68
CA LEU A 385 -26.23 -7.87 13.59
C LEU A 385 -26.59 -8.73 14.82
N ASN A 386 -25.67 -8.92 15.77
CA ASN A 386 -25.78 -9.83 16.93
C ASN A 386 -25.96 -11.31 16.54
N GLU A 387 -25.54 -11.70 15.32
CA GLU A 387 -25.58 -13.07 14.82
C GLU A 387 -24.33 -13.85 15.29
N TYR A 388 -24.17 -14.00 16.58
CA TYR A 388 -22.95 -14.48 17.25
C TYR A 388 -22.53 -15.91 16.85
N ASP A 389 -23.47 -16.79 16.54
CA ASP A 389 -23.14 -18.15 16.07
C ASP A 389 -22.41 -18.08 14.71
N LYS A 390 -22.82 -17.19 13.82
CA LYS A 390 -22.16 -16.97 12.54
C LYS A 390 -20.77 -16.33 12.70
N VAL A 391 -20.62 -15.43 13.66
CA VAL A 391 -19.28 -14.87 14.00
C VAL A 391 -18.32 -15.98 14.41
N LEU A 392 -18.78 -16.94 15.22
CA LEU A 392 -17.96 -18.07 15.63
C LEU A 392 -17.60 -18.99 14.45
N GLU A 393 -18.56 -19.28 13.57
CA GLU A 393 -18.35 -20.07 12.35
C GLU A 393 -17.30 -19.41 11.43
N ILE A 394 -17.46 -18.13 11.15
CA ILE A 394 -16.50 -17.38 10.33
C ILE A 394 -15.11 -17.31 10.97
N SER A 395 -15.06 -17.12 12.32
CA SER A 395 -13.79 -17.14 13.04
C SER A 395 -13.07 -18.49 12.91
N ASP A 396 -13.82 -19.63 12.98
CA ASP A 396 -13.25 -20.96 12.76
C ASP A 396 -12.74 -21.12 11.32
N ARG A 397 -13.50 -20.63 10.32
CA ARG A 397 -13.07 -20.63 8.91
C ARG A 397 -11.78 -19.82 8.69
N ILE A 398 -11.63 -18.63 9.35
CA ILE A 398 -10.38 -17.86 9.30
C ILE A 398 -9.20 -18.68 9.85
N LEU A 399 -9.38 -19.36 10.97
CA LEU A 399 -8.36 -20.20 11.58
C LEU A 399 -7.93 -21.39 10.69
N GLU A 400 -8.84 -21.90 9.86
CA GLU A 400 -8.58 -22.98 8.91
C GLU A 400 -7.83 -22.51 7.65
N VAL A 401 -8.25 -21.36 7.09
CA VAL A 401 -7.72 -20.88 5.79
C VAL A 401 -6.45 -20.03 5.92
N ALA A 402 -6.19 -19.45 7.08
CA ALA A 402 -5.03 -18.59 7.34
C ALA A 402 -4.27 -18.99 8.62
N PRO A 403 -3.93 -20.27 8.84
CA PRO A 403 -3.31 -20.73 10.11
C PRO A 403 -1.92 -20.15 10.34
N SER A 404 -1.20 -19.77 9.29
CA SER A 404 0.14 -19.16 9.36
C SER A 404 0.12 -17.64 9.50
N ASP A 405 -1.03 -16.98 9.28
CA ASP A 405 -1.19 -15.54 9.48
C ASP A 405 -1.45 -15.24 10.95
N SER A 406 -0.37 -14.90 11.67
CA SER A 406 -0.44 -14.62 13.10
C SER A 406 -1.40 -13.47 13.45
N ALA A 407 -1.53 -12.46 12.57
CA ALA A 407 -2.42 -11.33 12.82
C ALA A 407 -3.90 -11.73 12.70
N LYS A 408 -4.25 -12.49 11.66
CA LYS A 408 -5.62 -12.99 11.46
C LYS A 408 -6.02 -14.01 12.53
N THR A 409 -5.13 -14.96 12.85
CA THR A 409 -5.38 -15.95 13.90
C THR A 409 -5.53 -15.31 15.28
N LEU A 410 -4.73 -14.28 15.59
CA LEU A 410 -4.85 -13.51 16.82
C LEU A 410 -6.22 -12.83 16.90
N ARG A 411 -6.65 -12.12 15.84
CA ARG A 411 -7.96 -11.47 15.80
C ARG A 411 -9.11 -12.46 15.90
N ALA A 412 -9.05 -13.58 15.18
CA ALA A 412 -10.07 -14.62 15.23
C ALA A 412 -10.24 -15.20 16.64
N TRP A 413 -9.14 -15.50 17.35
CA TRP A 413 -9.22 -15.95 18.75
C TRP A 413 -9.73 -14.88 19.71
N SER A 414 -9.39 -13.61 19.47
CA SER A 414 -9.88 -12.47 20.26
C SER A 414 -11.40 -12.32 20.11
N THR A 415 -11.88 -12.32 18.85
CA THR A 415 -13.31 -12.24 18.53
C THR A 415 -14.09 -13.42 19.15
N LYS A 416 -13.56 -14.64 19.06
CA LYS A 416 -14.18 -15.80 19.74
C LYS A 416 -14.24 -15.61 21.25
N GLY A 417 -13.23 -14.99 21.85
CA GLY A 417 -13.20 -14.66 23.27
C GLY A 417 -14.35 -13.72 23.65
N ASP A 418 -14.52 -12.62 22.91
CA ASP A 418 -15.57 -11.64 23.14
C ASP A 418 -16.97 -12.26 22.96
N VAL A 419 -17.18 -12.96 21.84
CA VAL A 419 -18.47 -13.56 21.50
C VAL A 419 -18.88 -14.65 22.51
N TYR A 420 -17.97 -15.53 22.91
CA TYR A 420 -18.28 -16.52 23.93
C TYR A 420 -18.64 -15.88 25.26
N TYR A 421 -18.04 -14.74 25.61
CA TYR A 421 -18.43 -14.03 26.83
C TYR A 421 -19.83 -13.44 26.72
N GLN A 422 -20.17 -12.82 25.59
CA GLN A 422 -21.52 -12.28 25.34
C GLN A 422 -22.59 -13.38 25.37
N LEU A 423 -22.25 -14.58 24.88
CA LEU A 423 -23.12 -15.77 24.96
C LEU A 423 -23.15 -16.41 26.37
N GLY A 424 -22.56 -15.80 27.38
CA GLY A 424 -22.53 -16.30 28.77
C GLY A 424 -21.56 -17.47 29.01
N ASN A 425 -20.75 -17.86 28.01
CA ASN A 425 -19.82 -18.97 28.13
C ASN A 425 -18.41 -18.52 28.52
N ALA A 426 -18.25 -18.05 29.74
CA ALA A 426 -16.98 -17.54 30.25
C ALA A 426 -15.83 -18.56 30.14
N LYS A 427 -16.09 -19.88 30.25
CA LYS A 427 -15.05 -20.90 30.12
C LYS A 427 -14.45 -20.95 28.72
N LYS A 428 -15.30 -20.93 27.69
CA LYS A 428 -14.83 -20.89 26.26
C LYS A 428 -14.19 -19.57 25.95
N SER A 429 -14.74 -18.45 26.46
CA SER A 429 -14.17 -17.10 26.31
C SER A 429 -12.72 -17.05 26.82
N PHE A 430 -12.48 -17.47 28.05
CA PHE A 430 -11.15 -17.44 28.65
C PHE A 430 -10.15 -18.36 27.91
N ASN A 431 -10.61 -19.53 27.45
CA ASN A 431 -9.77 -20.39 26.62
C ASN A 431 -9.37 -19.75 25.29
N ALA A 432 -10.29 -19.02 24.65
CA ALA A 432 -10.01 -18.30 23.40
C ALA A 432 -8.99 -17.16 23.63
N TYR A 433 -9.14 -16.39 24.70
CA TYR A 433 -8.16 -15.36 25.06
C TYR A 433 -6.78 -15.93 25.39
N GLU A 434 -6.70 -17.07 26.07
CA GLU A 434 -5.43 -17.78 26.33
C GLU A 434 -4.74 -18.16 24.99
N LYS A 435 -5.50 -18.59 23.99
CA LYS A 435 -4.97 -18.90 22.66
C LYS A 435 -4.49 -17.64 21.94
N ALA A 436 -5.23 -16.54 22.02
CA ALA A 436 -4.80 -15.25 21.49
C ALA A 436 -3.49 -14.77 22.14
N LEU A 437 -3.40 -14.84 23.49
CA LEU A 437 -2.21 -14.44 24.24
C LEU A 437 -1.00 -15.38 24.06
N LYS A 438 -1.19 -16.61 23.57
CA LYS A 438 -0.07 -17.46 23.14
C LYS A 438 0.56 -16.96 21.84
N ILE A 439 -0.21 -16.32 20.96
CA ILE A 439 0.27 -15.72 19.71
C ILE A 439 0.95 -14.39 20.00
N ASN A 440 0.31 -13.52 20.77
CA ASN A 440 0.87 -12.24 21.20
C ASN A 440 0.57 -12.02 22.70
N PRO A 441 1.56 -12.26 23.60
CA PRO A 441 1.40 -12.11 25.05
C PRO A 441 1.15 -10.67 25.53
N ASP A 442 1.42 -9.68 24.70
CA ASP A 442 1.30 -8.26 25.03
C ASP A 442 0.19 -7.57 24.23
N TYR A 443 -0.75 -8.36 23.66
CA TYR A 443 -1.87 -7.79 22.93
C TYR A 443 -2.85 -7.11 23.89
N VAL A 444 -2.72 -5.78 23.98
CA VAL A 444 -3.40 -4.94 25.00
C VAL A 444 -4.91 -5.08 25.00
N TYR A 445 -5.52 -5.20 23.82
CA TYR A 445 -6.97 -5.40 23.68
C TYR A 445 -7.44 -6.64 24.45
N VAL A 446 -6.83 -7.79 24.21
CA VAL A 446 -7.17 -9.06 24.89
C VAL A 446 -6.80 -9.01 26.36
N LEU A 447 -5.64 -8.44 26.70
CA LEU A 447 -5.24 -8.28 28.11
C LEU A 447 -6.28 -7.51 28.90
N ASN A 448 -6.80 -6.40 28.35
CA ASN A 448 -7.84 -5.60 28.99
C ASN A 448 -9.16 -6.37 29.16
N ASN A 449 -9.70 -6.91 28.04
CA ASN A 449 -11.00 -7.57 28.05
C ASN A 449 -10.99 -8.81 28.96
N TYR A 450 -9.94 -9.62 28.88
CA TYR A 450 -9.79 -10.79 29.73
C TYR A 450 -9.67 -10.41 31.21
N ALA A 451 -8.87 -9.37 31.53
CA ALA A 451 -8.75 -8.87 32.90
C ALA A 451 -10.10 -8.36 33.45
N TYR A 452 -10.81 -7.57 32.62
CA TYR A 452 -12.14 -7.07 32.98
C TYR A 452 -13.13 -8.20 33.26
N TYR A 453 -13.25 -9.18 32.36
CA TYR A 453 -14.18 -10.29 32.52
C TYR A 453 -13.82 -11.23 33.67
N LEU A 454 -12.54 -11.42 33.97
CA LEU A 454 -12.12 -12.09 35.21
C LEU A 454 -12.56 -11.32 36.45
N SER A 455 -12.46 -9.99 36.41
CA SER A 455 -12.87 -9.14 37.55
C SER A 455 -14.36 -9.19 37.79
N VAL A 456 -15.17 -9.13 36.73
CA VAL A 456 -16.66 -9.27 36.82
C VAL A 456 -17.04 -10.65 37.35
N ALA A 457 -16.34 -11.70 36.94
CA ALA A 457 -16.54 -13.05 37.45
C ALA A 457 -16.03 -13.26 38.89
N GLY A 458 -15.36 -12.29 39.49
CA GLY A 458 -14.72 -12.41 40.81
C GLY A 458 -13.61 -13.47 40.87
N LYS A 459 -13.00 -13.81 39.75
CA LYS A 459 -12.03 -14.92 39.64
C LYS A 459 -10.62 -14.39 39.30
N ASN A 460 -9.61 -15.01 39.91
CA ASN A 460 -8.22 -14.76 39.59
C ASN A 460 -7.81 -13.26 39.52
N LEU A 461 -8.32 -12.45 40.47
CA LEU A 461 -8.10 -10.99 40.50
C LEU A 461 -6.64 -10.60 40.47
N LYS A 462 -5.72 -11.42 41.04
CA LYS A 462 -4.28 -11.17 40.94
C LYS A 462 -3.76 -11.29 39.50
N LYS A 463 -4.21 -12.30 38.74
CA LYS A 463 -3.91 -12.45 37.32
C LYS A 463 -4.50 -11.30 36.52
N ALA A 464 -5.75 -10.94 36.77
CA ALA A 464 -6.42 -9.80 36.14
C ALA A 464 -5.64 -8.49 36.36
N LEU A 465 -5.19 -8.24 37.60
CA LEU A 465 -4.40 -7.05 37.91
C LEU A 465 -3.07 -7.02 37.14
N ALA A 466 -2.37 -8.16 37.04
CA ALA A 466 -1.11 -8.24 36.31
C ALA A 466 -1.28 -7.96 34.80
N MET A 467 -2.37 -8.48 34.20
CA MET A 467 -2.70 -8.22 32.79
C MET A 467 -3.08 -6.76 32.57
N SER A 468 -3.97 -6.21 33.41
CA SER A 468 -4.43 -4.82 33.29
C SER A 468 -3.31 -3.81 33.61
N ARG A 469 -2.29 -4.18 34.40
CA ARG A 469 -1.09 -3.36 34.57
C ARG A 469 -0.36 -3.15 33.24
N LYS A 470 -0.15 -4.22 32.46
CA LYS A 470 0.48 -4.12 31.15
C LYS A 470 -0.28 -3.17 30.20
N THR A 471 -1.63 -3.13 30.30
CA THR A 471 -2.41 -2.26 29.43
C THR A 471 -2.21 -0.77 29.75
N ILE A 472 -2.15 -0.41 31.04
CA ILE A 472 -1.88 1.00 31.43
C ILE A 472 -0.41 1.39 31.27
N GLU A 473 0.53 0.44 31.25
CA GLU A 473 1.93 0.68 30.90
C GLU A 473 2.10 0.93 29.41
N ALA A 474 1.32 0.24 28.56
CA ALA A 474 1.32 0.41 27.10
C ALA A 474 0.59 1.69 26.65
N GLU A 475 -0.57 1.97 27.25
CA GLU A 475 -1.41 3.12 26.92
C GLU A 475 -1.84 3.84 28.21
N PRO A 476 -0.98 4.69 28.79
CA PRO A 476 -1.19 5.30 30.10
C PRO A 476 -2.41 6.21 30.20
N ASP A 477 -2.84 6.79 29.10
CA ASP A 477 -3.92 7.76 29.00
C ASP A 477 -5.24 7.16 28.50
N ASN A 478 -5.29 5.83 28.29
CA ASN A 478 -6.52 5.16 27.85
C ASN A 478 -7.50 5.00 29.02
N ALA A 479 -8.60 5.77 28.98
CA ALA A 479 -9.60 5.79 30.04
C ALA A 479 -10.21 4.40 30.36
N THR A 480 -10.41 3.55 29.34
CA THR A 480 -10.95 2.19 29.49
C THR A 480 -9.97 1.27 30.23
N TYR A 481 -8.67 1.41 29.93
CA TYR A 481 -7.65 0.60 30.59
C TYR A 481 -7.40 1.06 32.02
N LEU A 482 -7.44 2.37 32.26
CA LEU A 482 -7.39 2.95 33.61
C LEU A 482 -8.58 2.54 34.46
N ASP A 483 -9.79 2.48 33.86
CA ASP A 483 -11.00 1.98 34.52
C ASP A 483 -10.83 0.51 34.95
N THR A 484 -10.47 -0.37 34.01
CA THR A 484 -10.30 -1.80 34.29
C THR A 484 -9.26 -2.01 35.40
N TYR A 485 -8.13 -1.30 35.36
CA TYR A 485 -7.10 -1.42 36.39
C TYR A 485 -7.58 -0.91 37.74
N GLY A 486 -8.21 0.26 37.79
CA GLY A 486 -8.77 0.86 38.99
C GLY A 486 -9.88 0.00 39.58
N TRP A 487 -10.76 -0.55 38.73
CA TRP A 487 -11.83 -1.44 39.15
C TRP A 487 -11.31 -2.73 39.81
N ILE A 488 -10.29 -3.35 39.23
CA ILE A 488 -9.65 -4.54 39.82
C ILE A 488 -8.99 -4.21 41.16
N LEU A 489 -8.32 -3.05 41.28
CA LEU A 489 -7.79 -2.61 42.57
C LEU A 489 -8.89 -2.44 43.62
N TYR A 490 -10.00 -1.84 43.25
CA TYR A 490 -11.18 -1.69 44.12
C TYR A 490 -11.70 -3.05 44.59
N LEU A 491 -11.88 -4.01 43.68
CA LEU A 491 -12.34 -5.35 44.01
C LEU A 491 -11.34 -6.12 44.92
N LEU A 492 -10.09 -5.79 44.89
CA LEU A 492 -9.04 -6.30 45.81
C LEU A 492 -9.03 -5.56 47.17
N GLY A 493 -9.97 -4.65 47.43
CA GLY A 493 -10.06 -3.86 48.65
C GLY A 493 -9.07 -2.67 48.71
N LYS A 494 -8.46 -2.29 47.61
CA LYS A 494 -7.48 -1.23 47.49
C LYS A 494 -8.07 0.05 46.89
N ALA A 495 -9.12 0.56 47.50
CA ALA A 495 -9.86 1.72 46.98
C ALA A 495 -8.99 3.00 46.91
N GLU A 496 -8.07 3.20 47.88
CA GLU A 496 -7.12 4.34 47.84
C GLU A 496 -6.20 4.25 46.63
N ASP A 497 -5.69 3.06 46.31
CA ASP A 497 -4.82 2.84 45.14
C ASP A 497 -5.62 3.00 43.84
N ALA A 498 -6.92 2.67 43.81
CA ALA A 498 -7.78 2.79 42.63
C ALA A 498 -8.10 4.23 42.25
N LYS A 499 -8.30 5.11 43.23
CA LYS A 499 -8.79 6.49 43.06
C LYS A 499 -7.93 7.33 42.09
N PRO A 500 -6.56 7.33 42.14
CA PRO A 500 -5.74 8.08 41.18
C PRO A 500 -5.98 7.67 39.73
N HIS A 501 -6.20 6.38 39.45
CA HIS A 501 -6.41 5.87 38.09
C HIS A 501 -7.77 6.35 37.55
N PHE A 502 -8.83 6.32 38.35
CA PHE A 502 -10.12 6.91 37.96
C PHE A 502 -10.04 8.42 37.76
N LYS A 503 -9.31 9.13 38.63
CA LYS A 503 -9.08 10.57 38.45
C LYS A 503 -8.36 10.85 37.14
N HIS A 504 -7.40 10.03 36.77
CA HIS A 504 -6.69 10.12 35.49
C HIS A 504 -7.64 9.80 34.32
N ALA A 505 -8.42 8.73 34.40
CA ALA A 505 -9.41 8.39 33.37
C ALA A 505 -10.39 9.55 33.08
N MET A 506 -10.80 10.31 34.12
CA MET A 506 -11.67 11.49 33.96
C MET A 506 -11.05 12.60 33.14
N LEU A 507 -9.73 12.68 33.00
CA LEU A 507 -9.03 13.68 32.16
C LEU A 507 -9.03 13.28 30.69
N TYR A 508 -9.09 11.96 30.40
CA TYR A 508 -8.92 11.37 29.08
C TYR A 508 -10.19 10.70 28.54
N GLY A 509 -11.34 11.30 28.78
CA GLY A 509 -12.61 10.86 28.20
C GLY A 509 -13.47 9.95 29.09
N GLY A 510 -13.03 9.56 30.28
CA GLY A 510 -13.79 8.74 31.20
C GLY A 510 -15.15 9.34 31.61
N LYS A 511 -15.31 10.68 31.52
CA LYS A 511 -16.57 11.38 31.75
C LYS A 511 -17.66 11.04 30.73
N GLU A 512 -17.30 10.52 29.59
CA GLU A 512 -18.25 10.15 28.53
C GLU A 512 -18.81 8.73 28.70
N SER A 513 -18.22 7.92 29.58
CA SER A 513 -18.63 6.54 29.86
C SER A 513 -19.44 6.45 31.17
N SER A 514 -20.69 5.99 31.09
CA SER A 514 -21.54 5.70 32.26
C SER A 514 -20.91 4.65 33.17
N VAL A 515 -20.24 3.65 32.62
CA VAL A 515 -19.54 2.57 33.34
C VAL A 515 -18.40 3.13 34.18
N ILE A 516 -17.53 3.95 33.58
CA ILE A 516 -16.38 4.54 34.28
C ILE A 516 -16.82 5.49 35.38
N LEU A 517 -17.87 6.27 35.10
CA LEU A 517 -18.49 7.14 36.12
C LEU A 517 -19.05 6.34 37.29
N ASP A 518 -19.73 5.22 37.04
CA ASP A 518 -20.26 4.32 38.06
C ASP A 518 -19.16 3.67 38.91
N HIS A 519 -18.14 3.13 38.26
CA HIS A 519 -16.99 2.51 38.94
C HIS A 519 -16.26 3.53 39.84
N TYR A 520 -16.03 4.75 39.32
CA TYR A 520 -15.39 5.80 40.12
C TYR A 520 -16.24 6.20 41.32
N ALA A 521 -17.56 6.31 41.14
CA ALA A 521 -18.47 6.61 42.23
C ALA A 521 -18.45 5.52 43.32
N GLU A 522 -18.38 4.24 42.96
CA GLU A 522 -18.22 3.10 43.91
C GLU A 522 -16.92 3.23 44.72
N VAL A 523 -15.81 3.57 44.08
CA VAL A 523 -14.53 3.79 44.75
C VAL A 523 -14.62 4.94 45.73
N LEU A 524 -15.19 6.07 45.34
CA LEU A 524 -15.38 7.24 46.21
C LEU A 524 -16.32 6.92 47.39
N PHE A 525 -17.36 6.18 47.11
CA PHE A 525 -18.29 5.74 48.17
C PHE A 525 -17.60 4.83 49.22
N ALA A 526 -16.76 3.88 48.75
CA ALA A 526 -15.98 3.03 49.64
C ALA A 526 -15.00 3.83 50.52
N LEU A 527 -14.47 4.93 50.01
CA LEU A 527 -13.58 5.85 50.71
C LEU A 527 -14.32 6.84 51.65
N GLY A 528 -15.66 6.81 51.68
CA GLY A 528 -16.47 7.74 52.49
C GLY A 528 -16.67 9.13 51.86
N GLU A 529 -16.28 9.31 50.60
CA GLU A 529 -16.47 10.57 49.84
C GLU A 529 -17.87 10.60 49.21
N TYR A 530 -18.90 10.52 50.03
CA TYR A 530 -20.27 10.27 49.61
C TYR A 530 -20.84 11.34 48.68
N ASP A 531 -20.59 12.62 48.95
CA ASP A 531 -21.09 13.73 48.11
C ASP A 531 -20.50 13.65 46.69
N ARG A 532 -19.23 13.34 46.60
CA ARG A 532 -18.56 13.17 45.31
C ARG A 532 -19.08 11.94 44.57
N ALA A 533 -19.26 10.82 45.25
CA ALA A 533 -19.86 9.62 44.67
C ALA A 533 -21.22 9.92 44.05
N MET A 534 -22.06 10.66 44.77
CA MET A 534 -23.38 11.07 44.26
C MET A 534 -23.29 11.96 43.01
N VAL A 535 -22.30 12.82 42.92
CA VAL A 535 -22.08 13.66 41.72
C VAL A 535 -21.79 12.77 40.49
N TYR A 536 -20.90 11.80 40.61
CA TYR A 536 -20.53 10.91 39.48
C TYR A 536 -21.67 9.97 39.10
N TRP A 537 -22.39 9.39 40.08
CA TRP A 537 -23.58 8.59 39.79
C TRP A 537 -24.68 9.40 39.10
N ASN A 538 -24.93 10.68 39.48
CA ASN A 538 -25.88 11.52 38.79
C ASN A 538 -25.44 11.84 37.36
N GLN A 539 -24.11 11.97 37.10
CA GLN A 539 -23.59 12.10 35.74
C GLN A 539 -23.81 10.80 34.94
N ALA A 540 -23.56 9.62 35.51
CA ALA A 540 -23.81 8.35 34.88
C ALA A 540 -25.27 8.15 34.49
N ILE A 541 -26.23 8.50 35.39
CA ILE A 541 -27.67 8.46 35.09
C ILE A 541 -28.05 9.36 33.90
N ARG A 542 -27.45 10.55 33.80
CA ARG A 542 -27.76 11.51 32.71
C ARG A 542 -27.30 10.98 31.33
N LYS A 543 -26.34 10.06 31.29
CA LYS A 543 -25.92 9.40 30.04
C LYS A 543 -26.98 8.41 29.51
N ASN A 544 -27.92 7.96 30.38
CA ASN A 544 -29.00 7.03 30.07
C ASN A 544 -28.52 5.80 29.26
N ASP A 545 -27.41 5.23 29.70
CA ASP A 545 -26.71 4.14 28.98
C ASP A 545 -27.20 2.78 29.51
N GLU A 546 -27.71 1.92 28.64
CA GLU A 546 -28.14 0.57 28.94
C GLU A 546 -27.03 -0.35 29.48
N LYS A 547 -25.75 0.06 29.32
CA LYS A 547 -24.59 -0.69 29.85
C LYS A 547 -24.52 -0.74 31.39
N VAL A 548 -25.27 0.10 32.10
CA VAL A 548 -25.35 0.08 33.56
C VAL A 548 -26.80 -0.08 33.99
N PRO A 549 -27.40 -1.28 33.78
CA PRO A 549 -28.77 -1.53 34.17
C PRO A 549 -28.91 -1.48 35.70
N GLY A 550 -30.06 -0.99 36.19
CA GLY A 550 -30.34 -0.93 37.63
C GLY A 550 -29.55 0.11 38.41
N LEU A 551 -28.91 1.09 37.73
CA LEU A 551 -28.07 2.13 38.35
C LEU A 551 -28.88 2.99 39.35
N LYS A 552 -30.13 3.31 39.05
CA LYS A 552 -31.01 4.08 39.97
C LYS A 552 -31.30 3.34 41.27
N GLU A 553 -31.65 2.08 41.18
CA GLU A 553 -31.89 1.20 42.30
C GLU A 553 -30.64 1.02 43.17
N LYS A 554 -29.51 0.84 42.55
CA LYS A 554 -28.20 0.75 43.21
C LYS A 554 -27.90 2.03 44.00
N ILE A 555 -28.12 3.20 43.44
CA ILE A 555 -27.88 4.48 44.10
C ILE A 555 -28.81 4.65 45.29
N GLU A 556 -30.10 4.29 45.21
CA GLU A 556 -31.01 4.34 46.33
C GLU A 556 -30.58 3.40 47.50
N GLN A 557 -30.09 2.20 47.16
CA GLN A 557 -29.52 1.29 48.16
C GLN A 557 -28.29 1.93 48.85
N ARG A 558 -27.41 2.59 48.08
CA ARG A 558 -26.24 3.29 48.64
C ARG A 558 -26.63 4.48 49.53
N LYS A 559 -27.64 5.26 49.16
CA LYS A 559 -28.20 6.32 50.01
C LYS A 559 -28.74 5.80 51.33
N GLN A 560 -29.45 4.67 51.34
CA GLN A 560 -29.94 4.02 52.57
C GLN A 560 -28.76 3.56 53.45
N GLN A 561 -27.68 3.02 52.85
CA GLN A 561 -26.46 2.65 53.58
C GLN A 561 -25.78 3.86 54.23
N MET A 562 -25.76 5.00 53.56
CA MET A 562 -25.23 6.26 54.11
C MET A 562 -26.02 6.69 55.36
N LYS A 563 -27.37 6.75 55.28
CA LYS A 563 -28.22 7.14 56.39
C LYS A 563 -27.97 6.26 57.61
N LYS A 564 -27.94 4.92 57.45
CA LYS A 564 -27.67 3.97 58.54
C LYS A 564 -26.27 4.15 59.15
N LYS A 565 -25.26 4.59 58.40
CA LYS A 565 -23.91 4.86 58.93
C LYS A 565 -23.85 6.18 59.69
N THR A 566 -24.65 7.19 59.28
CA THR A 566 -24.71 8.51 59.94
C THR A 566 -25.48 8.44 61.24
N GLU A 567 -26.51 7.61 61.32
CA GLU A 567 -27.31 7.35 62.54
C GLU A 567 -26.57 6.50 63.60
N ARG A 568 -25.47 5.82 63.21
CA ARG A 568 -24.64 5.00 64.11
C ARG A 568 -23.40 5.72 64.64
N LYS A 569 -23.11 6.93 64.14
CA LYS A 569 -22.08 7.83 64.66
C LYS A 569 -22.71 8.90 65.58
#